data_b4a1ecdfee6d62cc327eabf6f0ab7e33
#
_entry.id   b4a1ecdfee6d62cc327eabf6f0ab7e33
#
_cell.length_a   1.000
_cell.length_b   1.000
_cell.length_c   1.000
_cell.angle_alpha   90.00
_cell.angle_beta   90.00
_cell.angle_gamma   90.00
#
_symmetry.space_group_name_H-M   'P 1'
#
loop_
_entity.id
_entity.type
_entity.pdbx_description
1 polymer ?
#
loop_
_entity_poly.entity_id
_entity_poly.type
_entity_poly.pdbx_seq_one_letter_code
_entity_poly.pdbx_strand_id
1 'polypeptide(L)'
;VAIPVGVLGAYKQGKWQDTATSAAAQVALSIPNFVFGIFLIWLFAVQLNWFPASNWNRLSDGVVDNLRTSLLPAVSLALAQMALFSRLVRSDMMATLRENYILSARAKGLSDRYILFRHALRPSSLSLMTIVGISFGALLGGTVIVESLFALPGLGFTLIAAINGRDILVIQGITVFIAAMFVIINTIVDLLYAVLDPRIRRK
;
A
#
# COMPACT_ATOMS: atom_id res chain seq x y z
N VAL A 1 8.60 3.77 -0.55
CA VAL A 1 8.36 4.88 -1.52
C VAL A 1 7.34 5.86 -0.95
N ALA A 2 6.17 5.46 -0.47
CA ALA A 2 5.10 6.35 0.00
C ALA A 2 5.56 7.34 1.09
N ILE A 3 6.27 6.85 2.13
CA ILE A 3 6.72 7.69 3.24
C ILE A 3 7.67 8.80 2.77
N PRO A 4 8.78 8.53 2.05
CA PRO A 4 9.64 9.58 1.55
C PRO A 4 8.94 10.61 0.67
N VAL A 5 8.01 10.17 -0.18
CA VAL A 5 7.22 11.07 -1.05
C VAL A 5 6.29 11.97 -0.21
N GLY A 6 5.59 11.41 0.77
CA GLY A 6 4.73 12.17 1.68
C GLY A 6 5.51 13.18 2.54
N VAL A 7 6.67 12.78 3.07
CA VAL A 7 7.57 13.67 3.82
C VAL A 7 8.08 14.81 2.95
N LEU A 8 8.49 14.51 1.71
CA LEU A 8 8.95 15.53 0.75
C LEU A 8 7.85 16.55 0.43
N GLY A 9 6.62 16.07 0.17
CA GLY A 9 5.47 16.93 -0.08
C GLY A 9 5.15 17.83 1.12
N ALA A 10 5.19 17.31 2.34
CA ALA A 10 4.96 18.11 3.55
C ALA A 10 6.06 19.15 3.79
N TYR A 11 7.33 18.75 3.64
CA TYR A 11 8.48 19.66 3.83
C TYR A 11 8.53 20.77 2.80
N LYS A 12 8.15 20.49 1.56
CA LYS A 12 8.14 21.45 0.44
C LYS A 12 6.74 22.04 0.20
N GLN A 13 5.92 22.14 1.24
CA GLN A 13 4.55 22.66 1.15
C GLN A 13 4.49 23.97 0.35
N GLY A 14 3.57 24.04 -0.62
CA GLY A 14 3.37 25.21 -1.48
C GLY A 14 4.43 25.41 -2.57
N LYS A 15 5.43 24.52 -2.70
CA LYS A 15 6.39 24.51 -3.80
C LYS A 15 5.98 23.55 -4.90
N TRP A 16 6.65 23.64 -6.08
CA TRP A 16 6.33 22.78 -7.22
C TRP A 16 6.46 21.27 -6.93
N GLN A 17 7.39 20.87 -6.03
CA GLN A 17 7.54 19.48 -5.61
C GLN A 17 6.30 18.96 -4.88
N ASP A 18 5.68 19.78 -4.04
CA ASP A 18 4.45 19.47 -3.36
C ASP A 18 3.28 19.31 -4.35
N THR A 19 3.17 20.24 -5.29
CA THR A 19 2.15 20.16 -6.35
C THR A 19 2.36 18.91 -7.22
N ALA A 20 3.60 18.61 -7.62
CA ALA A 20 3.93 17.47 -8.45
C ALA A 20 3.62 16.13 -7.74
N THR A 21 4.02 15.97 -6.47
CA THR A 21 3.75 14.74 -5.71
C THR A 21 2.25 14.56 -5.44
N SER A 22 1.52 15.65 -5.18
CA SER A 22 0.07 15.61 -4.98
C SER A 22 -0.67 15.30 -6.28
N ALA A 23 -0.28 15.88 -7.40
CA ALA A 23 -0.83 15.59 -8.71
C ALA A 23 -0.56 14.13 -9.13
N ALA A 24 0.67 13.64 -8.96
CA ALA A 24 1.02 12.25 -9.23
C ALA A 24 0.19 11.27 -8.39
N ALA A 25 0.01 11.56 -7.09
CA ALA A 25 -0.83 10.74 -6.22
C ALA A 25 -2.30 10.77 -6.67
N GLN A 26 -2.83 11.92 -7.11
CA GLN A 26 -4.20 12.02 -7.62
C GLN A 26 -4.38 11.20 -8.91
N VAL A 27 -3.46 11.30 -9.85
CA VAL A 27 -3.47 10.48 -11.08
C VAL A 27 -3.40 8.99 -10.74
N ALA A 28 -2.50 8.60 -9.84
CA ALA A 28 -2.36 7.20 -9.42
C ALA A 28 -3.63 6.63 -8.76
N LEU A 29 -4.36 7.43 -7.99
CA LEU A 29 -5.64 7.02 -7.38
C LEU A 29 -6.79 6.96 -8.38
N SER A 30 -6.70 7.68 -9.50
CA SER A 30 -7.73 7.71 -10.54
C SER A 30 -7.64 6.51 -11.49
N ILE A 31 -6.49 5.82 -11.52
CA ILE A 31 -6.27 4.67 -12.39
C ILE A 31 -6.61 3.38 -11.64
N PRO A 32 -7.57 2.57 -12.11
CA PRO A 32 -7.81 1.24 -11.52
C PRO A 32 -6.56 0.36 -11.60
N ASN A 33 -6.29 -0.42 -10.54
CA ASN A 33 -5.10 -1.28 -10.45
C ASN A 33 -4.92 -2.21 -11.64
N PHE A 34 -6.01 -2.79 -12.14
CA PHE A 34 -5.95 -3.71 -13.29
C PHE A 34 -5.63 -2.98 -14.60
N VAL A 35 -6.11 -1.74 -14.79
CA VAL A 35 -5.77 -0.93 -15.97
C VAL A 35 -4.27 -0.62 -15.96
N PHE A 36 -3.74 -0.23 -14.79
CA PHE A 36 -2.32 -0.03 -14.63
C PHE A 36 -1.53 -1.33 -14.84
N GLY A 37 -2.06 -2.47 -14.38
CA GLY A 37 -1.48 -3.80 -14.64
C GLY A 37 -1.38 -4.13 -16.13
N ILE A 38 -2.43 -3.85 -16.91
CA ILE A 38 -2.43 -4.02 -18.37
C ILE A 38 -1.35 -3.14 -19.02
N PHE A 39 -1.25 -1.88 -18.58
CA PHE A 39 -0.21 -0.97 -19.04
C PHE A 39 1.21 -1.49 -18.74
N LEU A 40 1.43 -2.03 -17.54
CA LEU A 40 2.72 -2.62 -17.16
C LEU A 40 3.06 -3.85 -18.01
N ILE A 41 2.09 -4.73 -18.28
CA ILE A 41 2.28 -5.87 -19.18
C ILE A 41 2.65 -5.38 -20.58
N TRP A 42 1.88 -4.45 -21.14
CA TRP A 42 2.14 -3.91 -22.47
C TRP A 42 3.56 -3.31 -22.57
N LEU A 43 3.94 -2.48 -21.61
CA LEU A 43 5.23 -1.79 -21.63
C LEU A 43 6.40 -2.75 -21.35
N PHE A 44 6.34 -3.46 -20.23
CA PHE A 44 7.49 -4.21 -19.73
C PHE A 44 7.59 -5.66 -20.22
N ALA A 45 6.47 -6.28 -20.52
CA ALA A 45 6.47 -7.66 -21.01
C ALA A 45 6.43 -7.73 -22.56
N VAL A 46 5.66 -6.86 -23.21
CA VAL A 46 5.48 -6.93 -24.68
C VAL A 46 6.51 -6.05 -25.41
N GLN A 47 6.64 -4.77 -25.01
CA GLN A 47 7.51 -3.84 -25.76
C GLN A 47 8.99 -4.01 -25.38
N LEU A 48 9.30 -4.09 -24.08
CA LEU A 48 10.67 -4.15 -23.60
C LEU A 48 11.19 -5.58 -23.38
N ASN A 49 10.30 -6.56 -23.28
CA ASN A 49 10.65 -7.97 -22.98
C ASN A 49 11.53 -8.14 -21.71
N TRP A 50 11.35 -7.28 -20.70
CA TRP A 50 12.12 -7.32 -19.47
C TRP A 50 11.55 -8.29 -18.45
N PHE A 51 10.23 -8.43 -18.42
CA PHE A 51 9.49 -9.24 -17.46
C PHE A 51 8.48 -10.14 -18.18
N PRO A 52 8.17 -11.33 -17.64
CA PRO A 52 7.12 -12.18 -18.19
C PRO A 52 5.73 -11.55 -17.94
N ALA A 53 4.82 -11.71 -18.90
CA ALA A 53 3.44 -11.25 -18.78
C ALA A 53 2.61 -12.16 -17.86
N SER A 54 2.93 -13.44 -17.81
CA SER A 54 2.26 -14.50 -17.05
C SER A 54 3.28 -15.60 -16.76
N ASN A 55 2.85 -16.75 -16.24
CA ASN A 55 3.70 -17.87 -15.81
C ASN A 55 4.36 -17.64 -14.46
N TRP A 56 3.60 -17.96 -13.44
CA TRP A 56 4.09 -17.94 -12.07
C TRP A 56 5.19 -18.98 -11.86
N ASN A 57 6.39 -18.54 -11.44
CA ASN A 57 7.46 -19.40 -10.99
C ASN A 57 7.42 -19.52 -9.46
N ARG A 58 7.49 -20.74 -8.94
CA ARG A 58 7.53 -20.97 -7.50
C ARG A 58 8.87 -20.50 -6.92
N LEU A 59 8.88 -20.20 -5.63
CA LEU A 59 10.12 -19.84 -4.94
C LEU A 59 11.15 -20.98 -4.96
N SER A 60 10.67 -22.24 -5.01
CA SER A 60 11.49 -23.43 -5.18
C SER A 60 12.24 -23.50 -6.52
N ASP A 61 11.72 -22.85 -7.55
CA ASP A 61 12.27 -22.92 -8.91
C ASP A 61 13.34 -21.86 -9.14
N GLY A 62 13.49 -20.92 -8.21
CA GLY A 62 14.49 -19.87 -8.18
C GLY A 62 13.95 -18.54 -7.67
N VAL A 63 14.68 -17.93 -6.73
CA VAL A 63 14.28 -16.65 -6.13
C VAL A 63 14.17 -15.53 -7.17
N VAL A 64 15.12 -15.47 -8.11
CA VAL A 64 15.17 -14.42 -9.14
C VAL A 64 14.00 -14.55 -10.09
N ASP A 65 13.66 -15.77 -10.51
CA ASP A 65 12.56 -16.03 -11.44
C ASP A 65 11.21 -15.78 -10.77
N ASN A 66 11.07 -16.16 -9.50
CA ASN A 66 9.89 -15.82 -8.70
C ASN A 66 9.73 -14.29 -8.57
N LEU A 67 10.79 -13.55 -8.26
CA LEU A 67 10.74 -12.09 -8.18
C LEU A 67 10.39 -11.44 -9.53
N ARG A 68 10.91 -11.98 -10.63
CA ARG A 68 10.58 -11.48 -11.98
C ARG A 68 9.10 -11.63 -12.31
N THR A 69 8.50 -12.77 -11.96
CA THR A 69 7.07 -13.03 -12.22
C THR A 69 6.14 -12.28 -11.27
N SER A 70 6.59 -11.98 -10.04
CA SER A 70 5.77 -11.28 -9.03
C SER A 70 5.89 -9.75 -9.08
N LEU A 71 6.90 -9.18 -9.74
CA LEU A 71 7.15 -7.74 -9.69
C LEU A 71 6.04 -6.91 -10.33
N LEU A 72 5.60 -7.24 -11.55
CA LEU A 72 4.55 -6.47 -12.24
C LEU A 72 3.21 -6.52 -11.49
N PRO A 73 2.69 -7.68 -11.04
CA PRO A 73 1.51 -7.75 -10.20
C PRO A 73 1.63 -6.94 -8.92
N ALA A 74 2.77 -7.07 -8.22
CA ALA A 74 3.01 -6.33 -6.97
C ALA A 74 3.03 -4.81 -7.18
N VAL A 75 3.69 -4.32 -8.24
CA VAL A 75 3.71 -2.90 -8.58
C VAL A 75 2.33 -2.40 -8.99
N SER A 76 1.55 -3.21 -9.71
CA SER A 76 0.17 -2.91 -10.09
C SER A 76 -0.72 -2.64 -8.86
N LEU A 77 -0.65 -3.50 -7.85
CA LEU A 77 -1.38 -3.33 -6.60
C LEU A 77 -0.82 -2.20 -5.72
N ALA A 78 0.49 -2.00 -5.74
CA ALA A 78 1.17 -1.03 -4.89
C ALA A 78 0.89 0.42 -5.29
N LEU A 79 0.56 0.73 -6.55
CA LEU A 79 0.42 2.10 -7.05
C LEU A 79 -0.61 2.90 -6.24
N ALA A 80 -1.83 2.40 -6.14
CA ALA A 80 -2.92 3.07 -5.41
C ALA A 80 -2.61 3.17 -3.91
N GLN A 81 -2.02 2.11 -3.32
CA GLN A 81 -1.63 2.11 -1.91
C GLN A 81 -0.52 3.12 -1.62
N MET A 82 0.50 3.20 -2.50
CA MET A 82 1.57 4.20 -2.38
C MET A 82 1.01 5.62 -2.46
N ALA A 83 0.07 5.87 -3.35
CA ALA A 83 -0.57 7.17 -3.50
C ALA A 83 -1.40 7.54 -2.27
N LEU A 84 -2.20 6.60 -1.75
CA LEU A 84 -2.99 6.78 -0.53
C LEU A 84 -2.09 7.09 0.67
N PHE A 85 -1.08 6.27 0.91
CA PHE A 85 -0.19 6.41 2.05
C PHE A 85 0.67 7.68 1.97
N SER A 86 1.13 8.07 0.78
CA SER A 86 1.89 9.31 0.61
C SER A 86 1.05 10.54 0.92
N ARG A 87 -0.22 10.57 0.51
CA ARG A 87 -1.15 11.65 0.83
C ARG A 87 -1.44 11.74 2.32
N LEU A 88 -1.65 10.59 2.97
CA LEU A 88 -1.90 10.53 4.40
C LEU A 88 -0.70 11.07 5.19
N VAL A 89 0.50 10.53 4.91
CA VAL A 89 1.74 11.00 5.56
C VAL A 89 1.94 12.50 5.34
N ARG A 90 1.71 13.00 4.12
CA ARG A 90 1.81 14.42 3.83
C ARG A 90 0.84 15.24 4.68
N SER A 91 -0.43 14.84 4.73
CA SER A 91 -1.48 15.55 5.50
C SER A 91 -1.15 15.62 6.98
N ASP A 92 -0.82 14.48 7.58
CA ASP A 92 -0.54 14.36 9.01
C ASP A 92 0.75 15.08 9.40
N MET A 93 1.78 15.00 8.56
CA MET A 93 3.00 15.76 8.79
C MET A 93 2.79 17.27 8.67
N MET A 94 1.96 17.74 7.73
CA MET A 94 1.63 19.16 7.63
C MET A 94 0.91 19.67 8.88
N ALA A 95 -0.03 18.89 9.42
CA ALA A 95 -0.69 19.21 10.69
C ALA A 95 0.33 19.26 11.84
N THR A 96 1.14 18.22 11.97
CA THR A 96 2.15 18.10 13.02
C THR A 96 3.20 19.21 12.96
N LEU A 97 3.66 19.61 11.78
CA LEU A 97 4.67 20.66 11.60
C LEU A 97 4.19 22.07 12.02
N ARG A 98 2.87 22.23 12.22
CA ARG A 98 2.26 23.49 12.72
C ARG A 98 2.09 23.50 14.24
N GLU A 99 2.37 22.41 14.92
CA GLU A 99 2.23 22.31 16.37
C GLU A 99 3.24 23.16 17.15
N ASN A 100 2.84 23.66 18.32
CA ASN A 100 3.65 24.56 19.14
C ASN A 100 4.97 23.93 19.60
N TYR A 101 5.02 22.61 19.81
CA TYR A 101 6.28 21.95 20.20
C TYR A 101 7.30 21.92 19.07
N ILE A 102 6.87 21.94 17.81
CA ILE A 102 7.75 22.07 16.64
C ILE A 102 8.34 23.48 16.58
N LEU A 103 7.53 24.51 16.84
CA LEU A 103 8.03 25.89 16.94
C LEU A 103 9.09 26.01 18.05
N SER A 104 8.83 25.40 19.23
CA SER A 104 9.79 25.36 20.32
C SER A 104 11.08 24.63 19.95
N ALA A 105 10.98 23.52 19.18
CA ALA A 105 12.14 22.78 18.70
C ALA A 105 13.00 23.60 17.74
N ARG A 106 12.36 24.37 16.84
CA ARG A 106 13.06 25.31 15.92
C ARG A 106 13.74 26.44 16.70
N ALA A 107 13.05 27.01 17.69
CA ALA A 107 13.61 28.07 18.55
C ALA A 107 14.85 27.60 19.33
N LYS A 108 14.93 26.29 19.65
CA LYS A 108 16.10 25.66 20.26
C LYS A 108 17.23 25.33 19.27
N GLY A 109 17.10 25.71 17.99
CA GLY A 109 18.14 25.53 16.97
C GLY A 109 18.25 24.09 16.42
N LEU A 110 17.23 23.24 16.61
CA LEU A 110 17.25 21.88 16.05
C LEU A 110 17.17 21.93 14.52
N SER A 111 17.95 21.07 13.85
CA SER A 111 17.97 21.03 12.38
C SER A 111 16.64 20.53 11.80
N ASP A 112 16.27 21.00 10.61
CA ASP A 112 15.04 20.59 9.93
C ASP A 112 14.95 19.07 9.76
N ARG A 113 16.05 18.39 9.42
CA ARG A 113 16.10 16.93 9.30
C ARG A 113 15.71 16.24 10.61
N TYR A 114 16.26 16.69 11.72
CA TYR A 114 15.96 16.14 13.04
C TYR A 114 14.48 16.35 13.38
N ILE A 115 13.95 17.55 13.14
CA ILE A 115 12.54 17.88 13.34
C ILE A 115 11.64 16.98 12.50
N LEU A 116 11.93 16.83 11.19
CA LEU A 116 11.12 16.02 10.29
C LEU A 116 11.04 14.56 10.72
N PHE A 117 12.19 13.92 10.95
CA PHE A 117 12.22 12.47 11.19
C PHE A 117 11.95 12.09 12.65
N ARG A 118 12.34 12.92 13.60
CA ARG A 118 12.22 12.59 15.04
C ARG A 118 10.96 13.17 15.67
N HIS A 119 10.58 14.39 15.30
CA HIS A 119 9.47 15.11 15.93
C HIS A 119 8.18 15.09 15.10
N ALA A 120 8.25 15.12 13.77
CA ALA A 120 7.06 15.16 12.92
C ALA A 120 6.64 13.78 12.41
N LEU A 121 7.54 12.99 11.85
CA LEU A 121 7.19 11.70 11.24
C LEU A 121 6.66 10.69 12.27
N ARG A 122 7.23 10.65 13.47
CA ARG A 122 6.84 9.68 14.49
C ARG A 122 5.38 9.81 14.93
N PRO A 123 4.85 10.99 15.32
CA PRO A 123 3.42 11.15 15.60
C PRO A 123 2.54 10.92 14.37
N SER A 124 2.97 11.39 13.18
CA SER A 124 2.22 11.23 11.94
C SER A 124 2.15 9.78 11.44
N SER A 125 3.05 8.90 11.89
CA SER A 125 3.04 7.49 11.48
C SER A 125 1.97 6.65 12.18
N LEU A 126 1.35 7.12 13.26
CA LEU A 126 0.28 6.39 13.95
C LEU A 126 -0.94 6.18 13.05
N SER A 127 -1.44 7.25 12.42
CA SER A 127 -2.56 7.17 11.47
C SER A 127 -2.20 6.29 10.27
N LEU A 128 -0.96 6.37 9.78
CA LEU A 128 -0.48 5.53 8.69
C LEU A 128 -0.54 4.04 9.06
N MET A 129 -0.12 3.66 10.27
CA MET A 129 -0.15 2.25 10.71
C MET A 129 -1.58 1.69 10.71
N THR A 130 -2.55 2.47 11.17
CA THR A 130 -3.97 2.08 11.14
C THR A 130 -4.45 1.84 9.71
N ILE A 131 -4.20 2.79 8.81
CA ILE A 131 -4.64 2.67 7.41
C ILE A 131 -3.89 1.54 6.68
N VAL A 132 -2.60 1.32 6.95
CA VAL A 132 -1.85 0.18 6.42
C VAL A 132 -2.50 -1.13 6.84
N GLY A 133 -2.88 -1.27 8.12
CA GLY A 133 -3.55 -2.47 8.62
C GLY A 133 -4.87 -2.75 7.90
N ILE A 134 -5.75 -1.76 7.82
CA ILE A 134 -7.03 -1.86 7.10
C ILE A 134 -6.80 -2.20 5.62
N SER A 135 -5.78 -1.60 5.00
CA SER A 135 -5.44 -1.86 3.60
C SER A 135 -4.97 -3.28 3.35
N PHE A 136 -4.26 -3.91 4.29
CA PHE A 136 -3.91 -5.33 4.19
C PHE A 136 -5.15 -6.22 4.13
N GLY A 137 -6.14 -5.96 4.98
CA GLY A 137 -7.42 -6.67 4.94
C GLY A 137 -8.14 -6.49 3.59
N ALA A 138 -8.19 -5.25 3.09
CA ALA A 138 -8.82 -4.95 1.81
C ALA A 138 -8.11 -5.58 0.61
N LEU A 139 -6.77 -5.71 0.66
CA LEU A 139 -5.98 -6.35 -0.40
C LEU A 139 -6.34 -7.84 -0.55
N LEU A 140 -6.70 -8.55 0.51
CA LEU A 140 -7.11 -9.96 0.41
C LEU A 140 -8.32 -10.16 -0.51
N GLY A 141 -9.27 -9.21 -0.51
CA GLY A 141 -10.42 -9.25 -1.42
C GLY A 141 -10.19 -8.57 -2.76
N GLY A 142 -9.26 -7.60 -2.81
CA GLY A 142 -9.05 -6.72 -3.97
C GLY A 142 -8.06 -7.26 -5.02
N THR A 143 -7.37 -8.38 -4.74
CA THR A 143 -6.35 -8.93 -5.66
C THR A 143 -6.92 -9.80 -6.77
N VAL A 144 -8.19 -10.19 -6.70
CA VAL A 144 -8.84 -11.16 -7.60
C VAL A 144 -8.63 -10.84 -9.09
N ILE A 145 -8.84 -9.58 -9.48
CA ILE A 145 -8.70 -9.17 -10.88
C ILE A 145 -7.22 -9.19 -11.30
N VAL A 146 -6.31 -8.77 -10.43
CA VAL A 146 -4.88 -8.76 -10.72
C VAL A 146 -4.34 -10.18 -10.79
N GLU A 147 -4.76 -11.08 -9.89
CA GLU A 147 -4.40 -12.50 -9.95
C GLU A 147 -4.82 -13.14 -11.28
N SER A 148 -6.05 -12.83 -11.74
CA SER A 148 -6.55 -13.32 -13.02
C SER A 148 -5.81 -12.71 -14.20
N LEU A 149 -5.50 -11.41 -14.16
CA LEU A 149 -4.77 -10.71 -15.22
C LEU A 149 -3.37 -11.28 -15.45
N PHE A 150 -2.65 -11.60 -14.36
CA PHE A 150 -1.28 -12.12 -14.40
C PHE A 150 -1.23 -13.66 -14.34
N ALA A 151 -2.38 -14.34 -14.36
CA ALA A 151 -2.51 -15.79 -14.21
C ALA A 151 -1.75 -16.34 -12.97
N LEU A 152 -1.87 -15.65 -11.84
CA LEU A 152 -1.26 -16.06 -10.58
C LEU A 152 -2.12 -17.14 -9.91
N PRO A 153 -1.54 -18.24 -9.39
CA PRO A 153 -2.26 -19.30 -8.70
C PRO A 153 -2.66 -18.85 -7.29
N GLY A 154 -3.60 -17.91 -7.21
CA GLY A 154 -4.09 -17.33 -5.96
C GLY A 154 -5.54 -17.70 -5.66
N LEU A 155 -6.03 -17.24 -4.50
CA LEU A 155 -7.40 -17.47 -4.05
C LEU A 155 -8.42 -16.79 -4.98
N GLY A 156 -8.11 -15.60 -5.47
CA GLY A 156 -8.98 -14.87 -6.39
C GLY A 156 -9.08 -15.53 -7.75
N PHE A 157 -7.97 -16.00 -8.30
CA PHE A 157 -7.96 -16.77 -9.54
C PHE A 157 -8.81 -18.06 -9.41
N THR A 158 -8.63 -18.79 -8.30
CA THR A 158 -9.39 -20.00 -8.01
C THR A 158 -10.88 -19.69 -7.82
N LEU A 159 -11.21 -18.57 -7.17
CA LEU A 159 -12.59 -18.11 -6.99
C LEU A 159 -13.28 -17.84 -8.34
N ILE A 160 -12.63 -17.14 -9.26
CA ILE A 160 -13.18 -16.90 -10.59
C ILE A 160 -13.40 -18.21 -11.36
N ALA A 161 -12.44 -19.13 -11.27
CA ALA A 161 -12.57 -20.45 -11.90
C ALA A 161 -13.76 -21.23 -11.32
N ALA A 162 -13.96 -21.21 -10.00
CA ALA A 162 -15.08 -21.86 -9.31
C ALA A 162 -16.43 -21.20 -9.67
N ILE A 163 -16.49 -19.86 -9.82
CA ILE A 163 -17.69 -19.16 -10.26
C ILE A 163 -18.08 -19.58 -11.68
N ASN A 164 -17.12 -19.63 -12.60
CA ASN A 164 -17.36 -20.05 -13.96
C ASN A 164 -17.76 -21.54 -14.06
N GLY A 165 -17.19 -22.37 -13.18
CA GLY A 165 -17.53 -23.79 -13.04
C GLY A 165 -18.80 -24.08 -12.22
N ARG A 166 -19.42 -23.04 -11.64
CA ARG A 166 -20.58 -23.15 -10.73
C ARG A 166 -20.33 -24.07 -9.53
N ASP A 167 -19.08 -24.13 -9.07
CA ASP A 167 -18.69 -24.93 -7.90
C ASP A 167 -18.98 -24.14 -6.61
N ILE A 168 -20.22 -24.32 -6.10
CA ILE A 168 -20.71 -23.60 -4.92
C ILE A 168 -19.88 -23.92 -3.68
N LEU A 169 -19.40 -25.16 -3.53
CA LEU A 169 -18.62 -25.55 -2.36
C LEU A 169 -17.28 -24.82 -2.29
N VAL A 170 -16.57 -24.74 -3.42
CA VAL A 170 -15.30 -24.00 -3.50
C VAL A 170 -15.52 -22.52 -3.31
N ILE A 171 -16.57 -21.92 -3.90
CA ILE A 171 -16.93 -20.51 -3.72
C ILE A 171 -17.16 -20.20 -2.24
N GLN A 172 -17.98 -21.02 -1.55
CA GLN A 172 -18.26 -20.83 -0.13
C GLN A 172 -16.98 -20.98 0.71
N GLY A 173 -16.20 -22.03 0.46
CA GLY A 173 -14.94 -22.28 1.17
C GLY A 173 -13.96 -21.11 1.08
N ILE A 174 -13.72 -20.62 -0.13
CA ILE A 174 -12.82 -19.47 -0.36
C ILE A 174 -13.37 -18.20 0.30
N THR A 175 -14.67 -17.93 0.18
CA THR A 175 -15.30 -16.75 0.76
C THR A 175 -15.19 -16.76 2.29
N VAL A 176 -15.49 -17.88 2.94
CA VAL A 176 -15.34 -18.04 4.39
C VAL A 176 -13.88 -17.90 4.82
N PHE A 177 -12.95 -18.47 4.06
CA PHE A 177 -11.52 -18.36 4.35
C PHE A 177 -11.05 -16.90 4.27
N ILE A 178 -11.40 -16.17 3.20
CA ILE A 178 -11.05 -14.74 3.05
C ILE A 178 -11.66 -13.92 4.18
N ALA A 179 -12.93 -14.15 4.53
CA ALA A 179 -13.60 -13.45 5.62
C ALA A 179 -12.92 -13.71 6.97
N ALA A 180 -12.57 -14.97 7.26
CA ALA A 180 -11.84 -15.33 8.48
C ALA A 180 -10.46 -14.65 8.54
N MET A 181 -9.69 -14.68 7.44
CA MET A 181 -8.39 -14.00 7.36
C MET A 181 -8.52 -12.48 7.52
N PHE A 182 -9.55 -11.87 6.94
CA PHE A 182 -9.83 -10.45 7.11
C PHE A 182 -10.06 -10.10 8.59
N VAL A 183 -10.88 -10.87 9.30
CA VAL A 183 -11.13 -10.66 10.73
C VAL A 183 -9.86 -10.85 11.56
N ILE A 184 -9.08 -11.90 11.28
CA ILE A 184 -7.81 -12.16 11.98
C ILE A 184 -6.83 -11.00 11.79
N ILE A 185 -6.63 -10.54 10.55
CA ILE A 185 -5.72 -9.44 10.25
C ILE A 185 -6.17 -8.15 10.94
N ASN A 186 -7.45 -7.80 10.86
CA ASN A 186 -7.96 -6.60 11.53
C ASN A 186 -7.79 -6.70 13.06
N THR A 187 -8.06 -7.85 13.65
CA THR A 187 -7.85 -8.07 15.09
C THR A 187 -6.38 -7.90 15.46
N ILE A 188 -5.45 -8.42 14.66
CA ILE A 188 -4.00 -8.23 14.89
C ILE A 188 -3.63 -6.75 14.80
N VAL A 189 -4.17 -6.04 13.81
CA VAL A 189 -3.94 -4.58 13.64
C VAL A 189 -4.47 -3.80 14.82
N ASP A 190 -5.67 -4.12 15.31
CA ASP A 190 -6.27 -3.45 16.47
C ASP A 190 -5.45 -3.70 17.75
N LEU A 191 -4.96 -4.93 17.94
CA LEU A 191 -4.07 -5.27 19.05
C LEU A 191 -2.74 -4.53 18.95
N LEU A 192 -2.13 -4.45 17.77
CA LEU A 192 -0.91 -3.68 17.55
C LEU A 192 -1.14 -2.19 17.82
N TYR A 193 -2.30 -1.65 17.42
CA TYR A 193 -2.66 -0.27 17.70
C TYR A 193 -2.78 -0.01 19.22
N ALA A 194 -3.46 -0.89 19.95
CA ALA A 194 -3.60 -0.79 21.41
C ALA A 194 -2.25 -0.85 22.16
N VAL A 195 -1.25 -1.54 21.59
CA VAL A 195 0.11 -1.61 22.15
C VAL A 195 0.93 -0.37 21.83
N LEU A 196 0.76 0.20 20.61
CA LEU A 196 1.57 1.31 20.11
C LEU A 196 1.06 2.69 20.53
N ASP A 197 -0.25 2.82 20.82
CA ASP A 197 -0.83 4.06 21.33
C ASP A 197 -1.11 3.97 22.86
N PRO A 198 -0.19 4.48 23.70
CA PRO A 198 -0.39 4.47 25.15
C PRO A 198 -1.57 5.33 25.63
N ARG A 199 -2.14 6.17 24.77
CA ARG A 199 -3.28 7.05 25.15
C ARG A 199 -4.59 6.29 25.28
N ILE A 200 -4.74 5.15 24.59
CA ILE A 200 -5.94 4.30 24.67
C ILE A 200 -5.95 3.52 26.02
N ARG A 201 -4.80 3.31 26.62
CA ARG A 201 -4.64 2.52 27.85
C ARG A 201 -5.06 3.27 29.14
N ARG A 202 -5.48 4.54 29.04
CA ARG A 202 -5.86 5.40 30.18
C ARG A 202 -7.36 5.71 30.26
N LYS A 203 -8.22 4.83 29.71
CA LYS A 203 -9.65 4.88 30.04
C LYS A 203 -10.06 3.64 30.80
#